data_711b2a2d7cf299e989191e39746ae0dc
#
_entry.id   711b2a2d7cf299e989191e39746ae0dc
#
_cell.length_a   1.000
_cell.length_b   1.000
_cell.length_c   1.000
_cell.angle_alpha   90.00
_cell.angle_beta   90.00
_cell.angle_gamma   90.00
#
_symmetry.space_group_name_H-M   'P 1'
#
loop_
_entity.id
_entity.type
_entity.pdbx_description
1 polymer ?
#
loop_
_entity_poly.entity_id
_entity_poly.type
_entity_poly.pdbx_seq_one_letter_code
_entity_poly.pdbx_strand_id
1 'polypeptide(L)'
;MKLDPGQSGAGEYQVRGDEPFLRGHFPGQPLFPGVLLVEAAAQLAGVVAQSDPKIPPLAGLKLTALRSVKILDTAKPGEIIQLEARISGRLGHLIQAQATARVAGELVLSAELTLSGS
;
A
#
# COMPACT_ATOMS: atom_id res chain seq x y z
N MET A 1 -9.12 -6.95 -7.96
CA MET A 1 -8.88 -5.54 -7.61
C MET A 1 -10.06 -4.69 -8.08
N LYS A 2 -10.48 -3.77 -7.25
CA LYS A 2 -11.44 -2.73 -7.66
C LYS A 2 -10.68 -1.44 -7.91
N LEU A 3 -11.02 -0.76 -8.98
CA LEU A 3 -10.31 0.45 -9.39
C LEU A 3 -11.29 1.52 -9.87
N ASP A 4 -11.21 2.69 -9.23
CA ASP A 4 -11.81 3.93 -9.73
C ASP A 4 -10.64 4.76 -10.28
N PRO A 5 -10.45 4.83 -11.61
CA PRO A 5 -9.22 5.37 -12.20
C PRO A 5 -8.85 6.76 -11.70
N GLY A 6 -7.62 6.91 -11.25
CA GLY A 6 -7.10 8.16 -10.73
C GLY A 6 -7.62 8.58 -9.37
N GLN A 7 -8.58 7.87 -8.78
CA GLN A 7 -9.25 8.26 -7.54
C GLN A 7 -8.96 7.29 -6.40
N SER A 8 -9.27 6.02 -6.57
CA SER A 8 -9.13 5.04 -5.51
C SER A 8 -8.99 3.63 -6.07
N GLY A 9 -8.53 2.73 -5.24
CA GLY A 9 -8.43 1.32 -5.58
C GLY A 9 -8.36 0.46 -4.34
N ALA A 10 -8.70 -0.81 -4.52
CA ALA A 10 -8.63 -1.81 -3.48
C ALA A 10 -8.04 -3.09 -4.05
N GLY A 11 -7.25 -3.78 -3.25
CA GLY A 11 -6.64 -5.04 -3.62
C GLY A 11 -6.50 -5.94 -2.42
N GLU A 12 -6.14 -7.19 -2.68
CA GLU A 12 -5.96 -8.18 -1.63
C GLU A 12 -4.64 -8.91 -1.83
N TYR A 13 -4.04 -9.31 -0.72
CA TYR A 13 -2.87 -10.17 -0.71
C TYR A 13 -3.04 -11.22 0.38
N GLN A 14 -2.89 -12.49 0.05
CA GLN A 14 -2.91 -13.56 1.04
C GLN A 14 -1.49 -13.86 1.51
N VAL A 15 -1.28 -13.81 2.81
CA VAL A 15 0.00 -14.18 3.40
C VAL A 15 0.14 -15.69 3.38
N ARG A 16 1.16 -16.20 2.69
CA ARG A 16 1.37 -17.63 2.55
C ARG A 16 2.19 -18.22 3.68
N GLY A 17 3.16 -17.44 4.18
CA GLY A 17 4.06 -17.87 5.22
C GLY A 17 5.40 -18.38 4.70
N ASP A 18 5.52 -18.58 3.39
CA ASP A 18 6.74 -19.05 2.74
C ASP A 18 7.46 -17.95 1.95
N GLU A 19 7.00 -16.72 2.05
CA GLU A 19 7.61 -15.59 1.37
C GLU A 19 9.08 -15.44 1.82
N PRO A 20 10.03 -15.27 0.88
CA PRO A 20 11.44 -15.19 1.23
C PRO A 20 11.79 -14.11 2.27
N PHE A 21 11.05 -13.00 2.25
CA PHE A 21 11.31 -11.90 3.17
C PHE A 21 10.92 -12.22 4.63
N LEU A 22 10.16 -13.29 4.87
CA LEU A 22 9.83 -13.73 6.23
C LEU A 22 10.96 -14.53 6.87
N ARG A 23 11.91 -15.01 6.07
CA ARG A 23 13.06 -15.76 6.59
C ARG A 23 13.96 -14.80 7.37
N GLY A 24 14.33 -15.20 8.57
CA GLY A 24 15.15 -14.36 9.43
C GLY A 24 14.39 -13.31 10.22
N HIS A 25 13.08 -13.16 9.97
CA HIS A 25 12.20 -12.32 10.76
C HIS A 25 11.37 -13.22 11.69
N PHE A 26 11.53 -13.03 13.00
CA PHE A 26 10.74 -13.75 13.99
C PHE A 26 10.71 -15.27 13.76
N PRO A 27 11.86 -15.96 13.86
CA PRO A 27 11.88 -17.42 13.68
C PRO A 27 10.82 -18.10 14.54
N GLY A 28 10.01 -18.98 13.93
CA GLY A 28 8.90 -19.64 14.62
C GLY A 28 7.62 -18.83 14.71
N GLN A 29 7.64 -17.55 14.31
CA GLN A 29 6.46 -16.69 14.29
C GLN A 29 6.50 -15.84 13.01
N PRO A 30 6.24 -16.43 11.83
CA PRO A 30 6.27 -15.66 10.60
C PRO A 30 5.10 -14.65 10.60
N LEU A 31 5.45 -13.37 10.55
CA LEU A 31 4.50 -12.27 10.46
C LEU A 31 4.87 -11.43 9.24
N PHE A 32 3.86 -10.91 8.58
CA PHE A 32 4.09 -9.98 7.48
C PHE A 32 4.62 -8.67 8.04
N PRO A 33 5.87 -8.26 7.75
CA PRO A 33 6.45 -7.06 8.34
C PRO A 33 5.67 -5.80 8.03
N GLY A 34 5.57 -4.91 9.02
CA GLY A 34 4.84 -3.65 8.86
C GLY A 34 5.37 -2.78 7.72
N VAL A 35 6.70 -2.76 7.50
CA VAL A 35 7.29 -2.00 6.40
C VAL A 35 6.83 -2.52 5.04
N LEU A 36 6.54 -3.82 4.93
CA LEU A 36 6.03 -4.41 3.68
C LEU A 36 4.56 -4.10 3.47
N LEU A 37 3.79 -3.90 4.54
CA LEU A 37 2.43 -3.37 4.43
C LEU A 37 2.45 -1.97 3.85
N VAL A 38 3.37 -1.12 4.32
CA VAL A 38 3.55 0.23 3.78
C VAL A 38 3.95 0.17 2.31
N GLU A 39 4.88 -0.70 1.95
CA GLU A 39 5.31 -0.86 0.55
C GLU A 39 4.17 -1.33 -0.33
N ALA A 40 3.39 -2.30 0.10
CA ALA A 40 2.24 -2.79 -0.66
C ALA A 40 1.20 -1.68 -0.86
N ALA A 41 0.95 -0.88 0.19
CA ALA A 41 0.05 0.26 0.12
C ALA A 41 0.55 1.32 -0.87
N ALA A 42 1.86 1.58 -0.87
CA ALA A 42 2.47 2.54 -1.79
C ALA A 42 2.38 2.07 -3.24
N GLN A 43 2.57 0.78 -3.49
CA GLN A 43 2.43 0.22 -4.83
C GLN A 43 0.99 0.34 -5.33
N LEU A 44 0.01 0.05 -4.48
CA LEU A 44 -1.39 0.21 -4.86
C LEU A 44 -1.71 1.68 -5.16
N ALA A 45 -1.24 2.60 -4.32
CA ALA A 45 -1.43 4.04 -4.55
C ALA A 45 -0.82 4.48 -5.88
N GLY A 46 0.34 3.95 -6.23
CA GLY A 46 0.98 4.22 -7.52
C GLY A 46 0.15 3.73 -8.69
N VAL A 47 -0.38 2.52 -8.60
CA VAL A 47 -1.26 1.96 -9.64
C VAL A 47 -2.49 2.84 -9.82
N VAL A 48 -3.13 3.24 -8.72
CA VAL A 48 -4.31 4.11 -8.75
C VAL A 48 -3.97 5.45 -9.41
N ALA A 49 -2.88 6.06 -8.98
CA ALA A 49 -2.46 7.38 -9.48
C ALA A 49 -2.19 7.38 -10.98
N GLN A 50 -1.67 6.27 -11.51
CA GLN A 50 -1.29 6.15 -12.92
C GLN A 50 -2.42 5.57 -13.78
N SER A 51 -3.59 5.33 -13.23
CA SER A 51 -4.66 4.60 -13.92
C SER A 51 -5.63 5.50 -14.69
N ASP A 52 -5.56 6.82 -14.51
CA ASP A 52 -6.45 7.74 -15.23
C ASP A 52 -5.97 7.90 -16.67
N PRO A 53 -6.74 7.45 -17.67
CA PRO A 53 -6.31 7.58 -19.06
C PRO A 53 -6.23 9.02 -19.58
N LYS A 54 -6.83 9.97 -18.87
CA LYS A 54 -6.81 11.39 -19.23
C LYS A 54 -5.57 12.11 -18.75
N ILE A 55 -4.79 11.49 -17.87
CA ILE A 55 -3.59 12.09 -17.28
C ILE A 55 -2.37 11.28 -17.71
N PRO A 56 -1.38 11.89 -18.37
CA PRO A 56 -0.17 11.18 -18.74
C PRO A 56 0.52 10.61 -17.50
N PRO A 57 0.98 9.36 -17.53
CA PRO A 57 1.66 8.78 -16.38
C PRO A 57 2.99 9.48 -16.10
N LEU A 58 3.35 9.56 -14.83
CA LEU A 58 4.64 10.06 -14.40
C LEU A 58 5.67 8.95 -14.49
N ALA A 59 6.87 9.28 -14.96
CA ALA A 59 7.97 8.34 -15.01
C ALA A 59 8.63 8.22 -13.64
N GLY A 60 9.12 7.02 -13.32
CA GLY A 60 9.91 6.79 -12.11
C GLY A 60 9.18 7.12 -10.82
N LEU A 61 7.87 6.87 -10.75
CA LEU A 61 7.09 7.19 -9.56
C LEU A 61 7.62 6.44 -8.34
N LYS A 62 7.92 7.18 -7.27
CA LYS A 62 8.51 6.65 -6.04
C LYS A 62 7.80 7.19 -4.82
N LEU A 63 7.80 6.39 -3.75
CA LEU A 63 7.40 6.86 -2.44
C LEU A 63 8.51 7.80 -1.90
N THR A 64 8.17 9.06 -1.65
CA THR A 64 9.14 10.06 -1.21
C THR A 64 8.85 10.62 0.17
N ALA A 65 7.65 10.44 0.70
CA ALA A 65 7.34 10.85 2.06
C ALA A 65 6.23 10.00 2.65
N LEU A 66 6.29 9.84 3.96
CA LEU A 66 5.28 9.15 4.76
C LEU A 66 4.88 10.07 5.90
N ARG A 67 3.58 10.14 6.18
CA ARG A 67 3.04 10.87 7.31
C ARG A 67 2.00 10.04 8.04
N SER A 68 1.87 10.30 9.33
CA SER A 68 0.80 9.71 10.15
C SER A 68 0.71 8.20 9.98
N VAL A 69 1.85 7.54 9.89
CA VAL A 69 1.89 6.09 9.74
C VAL A 69 1.54 5.45 11.07
N LYS A 70 0.52 4.60 11.05
CA LYS A 70 0.11 3.81 12.21
C LYS A 70 0.10 2.36 11.78
N ILE A 71 0.96 1.57 12.40
CA ILE A 71 1.00 0.12 12.23
C ILE A 71 0.43 -0.46 13.52
N LEU A 72 -0.82 -0.91 13.45
CA LEU A 72 -1.56 -1.33 14.64
C LEU A 72 -1.41 -2.82 14.90
N ASP A 73 -1.12 -3.59 13.86
CA ASP A 73 -0.95 -5.03 13.94
C ASP A 73 -0.24 -5.51 12.68
N THR A 74 -0.02 -6.78 12.57
CA THR A 74 0.58 -7.43 11.41
C THR A 74 -0.34 -8.54 10.90
N ALA A 75 0.02 -9.14 9.76
CA ALA A 75 -0.72 -10.26 9.22
C ALA A 75 0.08 -11.56 9.41
N LYS A 76 -0.65 -12.63 9.66
CA LYS A 76 -0.10 -13.98 9.86
C LYS A 76 -0.33 -14.84 8.62
N PRO A 77 0.43 -15.92 8.46
CA PRO A 77 0.17 -16.86 7.36
C PRO A 77 -1.28 -17.30 7.32
N GLY A 78 -1.85 -17.34 6.13
CA GLY A 78 -3.25 -17.68 5.90
C GLY A 78 -4.20 -16.51 5.94
N GLU A 79 -3.81 -15.38 6.53
CA GLU A 79 -4.66 -14.20 6.57
C GLU A 79 -4.62 -13.43 5.26
N ILE A 80 -5.71 -12.77 4.93
CA ILE A 80 -5.84 -11.93 3.75
C ILE A 80 -5.72 -10.48 4.16
N ILE A 81 -4.78 -9.77 3.55
CA ILE A 81 -4.61 -8.33 3.72
C ILE A 81 -5.46 -7.64 2.68
N GLN A 82 -6.38 -6.79 3.13
CA GLN A 82 -7.22 -5.97 2.26
C GLN A 82 -6.62 -4.56 2.24
N LEU A 83 -6.18 -4.13 1.07
CA LEU A 83 -5.54 -2.84 0.87
C LEU A 83 -6.50 -1.89 0.18
N GLU A 84 -6.52 -0.66 0.62
CA GLU A 84 -7.22 0.43 -0.05
C GLU A 84 -6.30 1.64 -0.17
N ALA A 85 -6.38 2.32 -1.29
CA ALA A 85 -5.67 3.57 -1.51
C ALA A 85 -6.59 4.58 -2.16
N ARG A 86 -6.51 5.82 -1.71
CA ARG A 86 -7.28 6.93 -2.27
C ARG A 86 -6.34 8.10 -2.53
N ILE A 87 -6.43 8.66 -3.73
CA ILE A 87 -5.66 9.86 -4.07
C ILE A 87 -6.34 11.05 -3.40
N SER A 88 -5.61 11.76 -2.56
CA SER A 88 -6.11 12.92 -1.82
C SER A 88 -5.70 14.25 -2.46
N GLY A 89 -4.65 14.24 -3.29
CA GLY A 89 -4.22 15.45 -3.98
C GLY A 89 -3.17 15.15 -5.04
N ARG A 90 -3.10 16.06 -5.99
CA ARG A 90 -2.11 15.99 -7.06
C ARG A 90 -1.65 17.39 -7.40
N LEU A 91 -0.34 17.60 -7.42
CA LEU A 91 0.25 18.90 -7.78
C LEU A 91 1.53 18.65 -8.56
N GLY A 92 1.50 18.89 -9.88
CA GLY A 92 2.65 18.64 -10.74
C GLY A 92 3.10 17.18 -10.67
N HIS A 93 4.31 16.97 -10.24
CA HIS A 93 4.91 15.63 -10.12
C HIS A 93 4.67 14.98 -8.76
N LEU A 94 3.93 15.64 -7.87
CA LEU A 94 3.63 15.13 -6.55
C LEU A 94 2.22 14.58 -6.48
N ILE A 95 2.08 13.41 -5.88
CA ILE A 95 0.78 12.77 -5.67
C ILE A 95 0.68 12.45 -4.18
N GLN A 96 -0.42 12.88 -3.57
CA GLN A 96 -0.72 12.53 -2.18
C GLN A 96 -1.82 11.50 -2.15
N ALA A 97 -1.67 10.51 -1.29
CA ALA A 97 -2.62 9.43 -1.15
C ALA A 97 -2.78 9.05 0.32
N GLN A 98 -3.94 8.52 0.63
CA GLN A 98 -4.22 7.87 1.90
C GLN A 98 -4.37 6.38 1.65
N ALA A 99 -3.78 5.57 2.51
CA ALA A 99 -3.84 4.12 2.35
C ALA A 99 -4.17 3.46 3.68
N THR A 100 -4.91 2.38 3.59
CA THR A 100 -5.24 1.54 4.74
C THR A 100 -5.03 0.08 4.38
N ALA A 101 -4.76 -0.72 5.41
CA ALA A 101 -4.77 -2.17 5.29
C ALA A 101 -5.61 -2.74 6.42
N ARG A 102 -6.39 -3.76 6.10
CA ARG A 102 -7.26 -4.45 7.06
C ARG A 102 -7.04 -5.95 6.97
N VAL A 103 -7.22 -6.62 8.10
CA VAL A 103 -7.24 -8.08 8.18
C VAL A 103 -8.50 -8.45 8.94
N ALA A 104 -9.35 -9.29 8.34
CA ALA A 104 -10.63 -9.69 8.91
C ALA A 104 -11.50 -8.49 9.33
N GLY A 105 -11.46 -7.42 8.53
CA GLY A 105 -12.23 -6.20 8.77
C GLY A 105 -11.60 -5.24 9.77
N GLU A 106 -10.50 -5.61 10.43
CA GLU A 106 -9.85 -4.76 11.41
C GLU A 106 -8.67 -4.00 10.80
N LEU A 107 -8.58 -2.72 11.12
CA LEU A 107 -7.52 -1.86 10.63
C LEU A 107 -6.16 -2.27 11.23
N VAL A 108 -5.20 -2.57 10.37
CA VAL A 108 -3.84 -2.92 10.80
C VAL A 108 -2.82 -1.87 10.36
N LEU A 109 -3.15 -1.07 9.34
CA LEU A 109 -2.28 0.00 8.86
C LEU A 109 -3.10 1.18 8.41
N SER A 110 -2.60 2.38 8.72
CA SER A 110 -3.10 3.64 8.16
C SER A 110 -1.88 4.52 7.87
N ALA A 111 -1.85 5.15 6.70
CA ALA A 111 -0.73 6.00 6.32
C ALA A 111 -1.16 7.07 5.32
N GLU A 112 -0.47 8.21 5.38
CA GLU A 112 -0.49 9.21 4.32
C GLU A 112 0.80 9.09 3.53
N LEU A 113 0.69 9.03 2.21
CA LEU A 113 1.79 8.78 1.30
C LEU A 113 1.97 9.97 0.37
N THR A 114 3.23 10.30 0.08
CA THR A 114 3.57 11.19 -1.03
C THR A 114 4.40 10.40 -2.02
N LEU A 115 3.94 10.39 -3.26
CA LEU A 115 4.65 9.79 -4.38
C LEU A 115 5.14 10.91 -5.28
N SER A 116 6.33 10.75 -5.83
CA SER A 116 6.93 11.73 -6.73
C SER A 116 7.44 11.06 -7.98
N GLY A 117 7.22 11.70 -9.11
CA GLY A 117 7.71 11.23 -10.41
C GLY A 117 8.23 12.36 -11.27
N SER A 118 8.40 12.08 -12.53
CA SER A 118 8.87 13.09 -13.49
C SER A 118 8.13 13.02 -14.82
#